data_5583f674d57ec182265fb5b9fd5e4013
#
_entry.id   5583f674d57ec182265fb5b9fd5e4013
#
_cell.length_a   1.000
_cell.length_b   1.000
_cell.length_c   1.000
_cell.angle_alpha   90.00
_cell.angle_beta   90.00
_cell.angle_gamma   90.00
#
_symmetry.space_group_name_H-M   'P 1'
#
loop_
_entity.id
_entity.type
_entity.pdbx_description
1 polymer ?
#
loop_
_entity_poly.entity_id
_entity_poly.type
_entity_poly.pdbx_seq_one_letter_code
_entity_poly.pdbx_strand_id
1 'polypeptide(L)'
;MDVRQLEYFLALVHRENISGTADLLHISQPALSKSIAKLEKEIGVPLFDRHGNHITLNEYGRTFAGYAEQSLTLLQGGIHAARQTIYETNGVIRIVCYAFSNILLPAVSDYQFLNPNVKIVLSHHVTQEERTSEQTDLLLCCGQDNRAFFEKASGWVSRELFRESLCLLISRRYREYPEDCTALSLSDLRDDVFVSFWSDRPMFSDITFRLCQNAGFVPRIAVETNDHFFKVGMVGEGRAVMILPECCVESTLRLYPDLRAFSILDADTTRPVYLLRRKKNLLSEAALDFWNFTLEHYGLEPDAWD
;
A
#
# COMPACT_ATOMS: atom_id res chain seq x y z
N MET A 1 -15.58 25.43 -18.02
CA MET A 1 -15.26 24.23 -17.23
C MET A 1 -14.58 24.65 -15.94
N ASP A 2 -15.00 24.13 -14.79
CA ASP A 2 -14.42 24.42 -13.48
C ASP A 2 -14.17 23.12 -12.71
N VAL A 3 -13.39 23.21 -11.63
CA VAL A 3 -12.97 22.05 -10.81
C VAL A 3 -14.17 21.26 -10.27
N ARG A 4 -15.21 21.96 -9.83
CA ARG A 4 -16.40 21.33 -9.28
C ARG A 4 -17.17 20.52 -10.34
N GLN A 5 -17.17 20.97 -11.59
CA GLN A 5 -17.77 20.22 -12.70
C GLN A 5 -17.01 18.92 -12.97
N LEU A 6 -15.67 18.91 -12.85
CA LEU A 6 -14.86 17.69 -12.98
C LEU A 6 -15.12 16.73 -11.82
N GLU A 7 -15.19 17.22 -10.58
CA GLU A 7 -15.53 16.42 -9.41
C GLU A 7 -16.92 15.76 -9.55
N TYR A 8 -17.91 16.52 -9.98
CA TYR A 8 -19.27 16.00 -10.22
C TYR A 8 -19.30 14.96 -11.34
N PHE A 9 -18.57 15.19 -12.41
CA PHE A 9 -18.43 14.24 -13.50
C PHE A 9 -17.81 12.92 -13.01
N LEU A 10 -16.68 12.96 -12.34
CA LEU A 10 -16.00 11.76 -11.83
C LEU A 10 -16.82 11.01 -10.79
N ALA A 11 -17.51 11.72 -9.89
CA ALA A 11 -18.43 11.10 -8.95
C ALA A 11 -19.56 10.33 -9.66
N LEU A 12 -20.06 10.88 -10.79
CA LEU A 12 -21.09 10.21 -11.61
C LEU A 12 -20.51 9.02 -12.40
N VAL A 13 -19.26 9.09 -12.88
CA VAL A 13 -18.55 7.97 -13.53
C VAL A 13 -18.50 6.75 -12.64
N HIS A 14 -18.20 6.93 -11.35
CA HIS A 14 -18.07 5.80 -10.41
C HIS A 14 -19.41 5.14 -10.03
N ARG A 15 -20.54 5.82 -10.19
CA ARG A 15 -21.84 5.31 -9.73
C ARG A 15 -22.84 5.02 -10.83
N GLU A 16 -22.71 5.65 -11.98
CA GLU A 16 -23.64 5.56 -13.11
C GLU A 16 -25.11 5.75 -12.70
N ASN A 17 -25.35 6.54 -11.66
CA ASN A 17 -26.66 6.82 -11.08
C ASN A 17 -26.74 8.29 -10.61
N ILE A 18 -27.52 9.11 -11.33
CA ILE A 18 -27.60 10.54 -11.08
C ILE A 18 -28.17 10.85 -9.69
N SER A 19 -29.25 10.18 -9.29
CA SER A 19 -29.88 10.43 -7.98
C SER A 19 -28.96 10.07 -6.83
N GLY A 20 -28.38 8.87 -6.85
CA GLY A 20 -27.46 8.42 -5.80
C GLY A 20 -26.15 9.23 -5.76
N THR A 21 -25.70 9.78 -6.91
CA THR A 21 -24.55 10.68 -6.95
C THR A 21 -24.90 12.06 -6.39
N ALA A 22 -26.07 12.59 -6.70
CA ALA A 22 -26.54 13.87 -6.17
C ALA A 22 -26.69 13.84 -4.64
N ASP A 23 -27.22 12.74 -4.10
CA ASP A 23 -27.32 12.51 -2.64
C ASP A 23 -25.94 12.48 -1.99
N LEU A 24 -24.97 11.77 -2.59
CA LEU A 24 -23.58 11.72 -2.12
C LEU A 24 -22.92 13.11 -2.07
N LEU A 25 -23.18 13.91 -3.11
CA LEU A 25 -22.62 15.26 -3.25
C LEU A 25 -23.39 16.33 -2.48
N HIS A 26 -24.48 15.93 -1.78
CA HIS A 26 -25.39 16.84 -1.06
C HIS A 26 -25.94 17.97 -1.94
N ILE A 27 -26.32 17.66 -3.18
CA ILE A 27 -26.92 18.58 -4.14
C ILE A 27 -28.24 18.02 -4.70
N SER A 28 -29.04 18.84 -5.34
CA SER A 28 -30.24 18.36 -6.03
C SER A 28 -29.87 17.65 -7.35
N GLN A 29 -30.63 16.60 -7.71
CA GLN A 29 -30.46 15.89 -8.99
C GLN A 29 -30.53 16.84 -10.21
N PRO A 30 -31.44 17.84 -10.29
CA PRO A 30 -31.41 18.82 -11.37
C PRO A 30 -30.16 19.66 -11.44
N ALA A 31 -29.52 19.97 -10.30
CA ALA A 31 -28.27 20.72 -10.24
C ALA A 31 -27.11 19.89 -10.82
N LEU A 32 -27.00 18.60 -10.43
CA LEU A 32 -26.01 17.69 -11.00
C LEU A 32 -26.21 17.54 -12.51
N SER A 33 -27.43 17.23 -12.96
CA SER A 33 -27.75 17.06 -14.39
C SER A 33 -27.42 18.31 -15.21
N LYS A 34 -27.70 19.50 -14.68
CA LYS A 34 -27.37 20.78 -15.32
C LYS A 34 -25.86 20.99 -15.40
N SER A 35 -25.12 20.60 -14.36
CA SER A 35 -23.66 20.71 -14.34
C SER A 35 -23.01 19.80 -15.39
N ILE A 36 -23.46 18.55 -15.49
CA ILE A 36 -22.98 17.59 -16.51
C ILE A 36 -23.30 18.07 -17.91
N ALA A 37 -24.56 18.50 -18.16
CA ALA A 37 -24.96 19.01 -19.46
C ALA A 37 -24.14 20.27 -19.89
N LYS A 38 -23.78 21.13 -18.93
CA LYS A 38 -22.90 22.27 -19.18
C LYS A 38 -21.50 21.81 -19.55
N LEU A 39 -20.97 20.81 -18.86
CA LEU A 39 -19.65 20.23 -19.14
C LEU A 39 -19.60 19.61 -20.55
N GLU A 40 -20.58 18.75 -20.90
CA GLU A 40 -20.72 18.15 -22.22
C GLU A 40 -20.81 19.20 -23.33
N LYS A 41 -21.57 20.29 -23.10
CA LYS A 41 -21.68 21.41 -24.04
C LYS A 41 -20.35 22.14 -24.25
N GLU A 42 -19.57 22.32 -23.23
CA GLU A 42 -18.23 22.95 -23.32
C GLU A 42 -17.22 22.07 -24.03
N ILE A 43 -17.28 20.75 -23.82
CA ILE A 43 -16.41 19.77 -24.48
C ILE A 43 -16.84 19.55 -25.93
N GLY A 44 -18.13 19.72 -26.25
CA GLY A 44 -18.71 19.56 -27.56
C GLY A 44 -19.18 18.16 -27.94
N VAL A 45 -19.04 17.19 -27.03
CA VAL A 45 -19.52 15.81 -27.20
C VAL A 45 -20.23 15.31 -25.93
N PRO A 46 -21.21 14.40 -26.04
CA PRO A 46 -21.80 13.75 -24.87
C PRO A 46 -20.78 12.80 -24.23
N LEU A 47 -20.74 12.79 -22.91
CA LEU A 47 -19.85 11.91 -22.13
C LEU A 47 -20.58 10.67 -21.60
N PHE A 48 -21.92 10.74 -21.56
CA PHE A 48 -22.77 9.65 -21.11
C PHE A 48 -23.85 9.32 -22.14
N ASP A 49 -24.19 8.04 -22.21
CA ASP A 49 -25.38 7.56 -22.91
C ASP A 49 -26.55 7.49 -21.93
N ARG A 50 -27.73 7.91 -22.37
CA ARG A 50 -28.95 7.98 -21.55
C ARG A 50 -29.96 6.95 -22.07
N HIS A 51 -30.28 5.97 -21.26
CA HIS A 51 -31.27 4.93 -21.54
C HIS A 51 -32.42 4.99 -20.52
N GLY A 52 -33.41 5.83 -20.77
CA GLY A 52 -34.48 6.08 -19.80
C GLY A 52 -33.97 6.68 -18.50
N ASN A 53 -34.09 5.94 -17.39
CA ASN A 53 -33.59 6.34 -16.08
C ASN A 53 -32.14 5.91 -15.81
N HIS A 54 -31.49 5.21 -16.74
CA HIS A 54 -30.11 4.78 -16.61
C HIS A 54 -29.18 5.69 -17.39
N ILE A 55 -28.02 5.92 -16.82
CA ILE A 55 -26.92 6.67 -17.41
C ILE A 55 -25.69 5.79 -17.39
N THR A 56 -24.99 5.67 -18.50
CA THR A 56 -23.76 4.87 -18.65
C THR A 56 -22.67 5.70 -19.30
N LEU A 57 -21.44 5.51 -18.86
CA LEU A 57 -20.28 6.20 -19.42
C LEU A 57 -20.01 5.70 -20.85
N ASN A 58 -19.99 6.61 -21.84
CA ASN A 58 -19.66 6.26 -23.21
C ASN A 58 -18.13 6.32 -23.47
N GLU A 59 -17.70 6.07 -24.69
CA GLU A 59 -16.28 6.05 -25.08
C GLU A 59 -15.61 7.43 -24.90
N TYR A 60 -16.31 8.53 -25.26
CA TYR A 60 -15.79 9.89 -25.04
C TYR A 60 -15.65 10.17 -23.54
N GLY A 61 -16.62 9.74 -22.74
CA GLY A 61 -16.60 9.87 -21.29
C GLY A 61 -15.44 9.11 -20.66
N ARG A 62 -15.15 7.88 -21.10
CA ARG A 62 -14.00 7.11 -20.61
C ARG A 62 -12.67 7.80 -20.91
N THR A 63 -12.51 8.28 -22.13
CA THR A 63 -11.32 9.04 -22.52
C THR A 63 -11.17 10.31 -21.67
N PHE A 64 -12.25 11.07 -21.51
CA PHE A 64 -12.22 12.31 -20.74
C PHE A 64 -12.00 12.07 -19.25
N ALA A 65 -12.54 10.99 -18.67
CA ALA A 65 -12.38 10.64 -17.25
C ALA A 65 -10.91 10.50 -16.87
N GLY A 66 -10.10 9.80 -17.66
CA GLY A 66 -8.66 9.65 -17.41
C GLY A 66 -7.91 10.99 -17.36
N TYR A 67 -8.25 11.92 -18.24
CA TYR A 67 -7.65 13.27 -18.21
C TYR A 67 -8.18 14.13 -17.08
N ALA A 68 -9.46 14.01 -16.74
CA ALA A 68 -10.07 14.74 -15.63
C ALA A 68 -9.47 14.32 -14.27
N GLU A 69 -9.28 13.02 -14.04
CA GLU A 69 -8.60 12.48 -12.85
C GLU A 69 -7.17 13.01 -12.73
N GLN A 70 -6.39 12.91 -13.81
CA GLN A 70 -5.02 13.44 -13.82
C GLN A 70 -4.98 14.96 -13.56
N SER A 71 -5.91 15.72 -14.14
CA SER A 71 -5.97 17.17 -13.96
C SER A 71 -6.30 17.56 -12.52
N LEU A 72 -7.25 16.87 -11.88
CA LEU A 72 -7.57 17.10 -10.45
C LEU A 72 -6.40 16.73 -9.55
N THR A 73 -5.71 15.61 -9.84
CA THR A 73 -4.51 15.20 -9.10
C THR A 73 -3.41 16.25 -9.20
N LEU A 74 -3.14 16.77 -10.39
CA LEU A 74 -2.14 17.84 -10.61
C LEU A 74 -2.51 19.13 -9.89
N LEU A 75 -3.79 19.51 -9.90
CA LEU A 75 -4.26 20.71 -9.21
C LEU A 75 -4.12 20.57 -7.69
N GLN A 76 -4.49 19.41 -7.14
CA GLN A 76 -4.31 19.10 -5.73
C GLN A 76 -2.83 19.09 -5.34
N GLY A 77 -1.97 18.51 -6.20
CA GLY A 77 -0.51 18.56 -6.05
C GLY A 77 0.02 20.00 -6.00
N GLY A 78 -0.44 20.87 -6.91
CA GLY A 78 -0.08 22.30 -6.90
C GLY A 78 -0.53 23.06 -5.65
N ILE A 79 -1.75 22.80 -5.18
CA ILE A 79 -2.25 23.37 -3.90
C ILE A 79 -1.41 22.86 -2.73
N HIS A 80 -1.05 21.57 -2.75
CA HIS A 80 -0.20 21.00 -1.72
C HIS A 80 1.20 21.60 -1.73
N ALA A 81 1.84 21.69 -2.91
CA ALA A 81 3.15 22.32 -3.07
C ALA A 81 3.13 23.78 -2.60
N ALA A 82 2.11 24.56 -2.97
CA ALA A 82 1.96 25.93 -2.50
C ALA A 82 1.79 26.04 -0.98
N ARG A 83 1.11 25.07 -0.34
CA ARG A 83 1.01 24.99 1.12
C ARG A 83 2.31 24.53 1.77
N GLN A 84 3.09 23.68 1.13
CA GLN A 84 4.41 23.28 1.63
C GLN A 84 5.38 24.46 1.73
N THR A 85 5.30 25.43 0.84
CA THR A 85 6.12 26.66 0.94
C THR A 85 5.93 27.41 2.28
N ILE A 86 4.80 27.22 2.97
CA ILE A 86 4.53 27.75 4.31
C ILE A 86 5.18 26.88 5.41
N TYR A 87 5.46 25.60 5.12
CA TYR A 87 6.05 24.63 6.05
C TYR A 87 7.54 24.38 5.81
N GLU A 88 8.21 25.17 4.97
CA GLU A 88 9.62 25.03 4.57
C GLU A 88 10.64 25.13 5.73
N THR A 89 10.20 25.40 6.95
CA THR A 89 11.03 25.26 8.16
C THR A 89 10.90 23.87 8.82
N ASN A 90 9.89 23.08 8.46
CA ASN A 90 9.63 21.76 9.06
C ASN A 90 9.20 20.78 7.94
N GLY A 91 10.12 20.08 7.34
CA GLY A 91 9.83 19.12 6.27
C GLY A 91 8.79 18.07 6.67
N VAL A 92 7.96 17.63 5.71
CA VAL A 92 7.06 16.49 5.88
C VAL A 92 7.48 15.40 4.90
N ILE A 93 7.75 14.20 5.41
CA ILE A 93 8.11 13.02 4.64
C ILE A 93 6.93 12.06 4.65
N ARG A 94 6.43 11.66 3.49
CA ARG A 94 5.31 10.72 3.34
C ARG A 94 5.78 9.39 2.78
N ILE A 95 5.61 8.35 3.58
CA ILE A 95 6.06 7.00 3.28
C ILE A 95 4.84 6.08 3.21
N VAL A 96 4.68 5.37 2.10
CA VAL A 96 3.67 4.32 1.94
C VAL A 96 4.33 2.96 2.08
N CYS A 97 3.82 2.14 3.01
CA CYS A 97 4.37 0.83 3.29
C CYS A 97 3.47 -0.26 2.71
N TYR A 98 3.99 -0.98 1.70
CA TYR A 98 3.46 -2.24 1.19
C TYR A 98 4.17 -3.46 1.80
N ALA A 99 4.95 -3.21 2.85
CA ALA A 99 5.63 -4.17 3.69
C ALA A 99 5.38 -3.80 5.15
N PHE A 100 5.90 -4.59 6.07
CA PHE A 100 5.82 -4.25 7.49
C PHE A 100 6.66 -3.00 7.78
N SER A 101 6.01 -1.95 8.29
CA SER A 101 6.66 -0.67 8.61
C SER A 101 7.71 -0.79 9.71
N ASN A 102 7.66 -1.85 10.53
CA ASN A 102 8.68 -2.16 11.54
C ASN A 102 10.09 -2.20 10.94
N ILE A 103 10.21 -2.52 9.67
CA ILE A 103 11.49 -2.46 8.94
C ILE A 103 12.09 -1.05 9.04
N LEU A 104 11.31 0.01 8.90
CA LEU A 104 11.79 1.39 8.95
C LEU A 104 11.88 1.95 10.38
N LEU A 105 11.35 1.25 11.39
CA LEU A 105 11.27 1.77 12.74
C LEU A 105 12.62 2.24 13.30
N PRO A 106 13.73 1.50 13.18
CA PRO A 106 15.03 1.97 13.67
C PRO A 106 15.48 3.25 12.96
N ALA A 107 15.46 3.27 11.62
CA ALA A 107 15.87 4.43 10.83
C ALA A 107 14.98 5.65 11.09
N VAL A 108 13.66 5.47 11.21
CA VAL A 108 12.71 6.54 11.53
C VAL A 108 12.97 7.09 12.93
N SER A 109 13.22 6.21 13.93
CA SER A 109 13.49 6.63 15.31
C SER A 109 14.76 7.46 15.41
N ASP A 110 15.86 6.99 14.81
CA ASP A 110 17.14 7.67 14.84
C ASP A 110 17.10 8.98 14.06
N TYR A 111 16.47 8.98 12.88
CA TYR A 111 16.32 10.18 12.09
C TYR A 111 15.48 11.25 12.79
N GLN A 112 14.38 10.84 13.42
CA GLN A 112 13.49 11.75 14.16
C GLN A 112 14.19 12.36 15.38
N PHE A 113 15.07 11.61 16.03
CA PHE A 113 15.88 12.11 17.14
C PHE A 113 16.83 13.22 16.67
N LEU A 114 17.44 13.06 15.50
CA LEU A 114 18.37 14.04 14.91
C LEU A 114 17.63 15.22 14.26
N ASN A 115 16.42 15.02 13.77
CA ASN A 115 15.62 16.00 13.01
C ASN A 115 14.21 16.17 13.63
N PRO A 116 14.10 16.70 14.87
CA PRO A 116 12.85 16.74 15.63
C PRO A 116 11.75 17.60 14.97
N ASN A 117 12.11 18.49 14.07
CA ASN A 117 11.18 19.36 13.35
C ASN A 117 10.61 18.74 12.07
N VAL A 118 11.15 17.62 11.61
CA VAL A 118 10.64 16.90 10.43
C VAL A 118 9.48 16.00 10.84
N LYS A 119 8.35 16.11 10.15
CA LYS A 119 7.21 15.23 10.34
C LYS A 119 7.28 14.04 9.39
N ILE A 120 7.24 12.83 9.91
CA ILE A 120 7.13 11.60 9.11
C ILE A 120 5.70 11.09 9.19
N VAL A 121 5.08 10.84 8.04
CA VAL A 121 3.75 10.26 7.89
C VAL A 121 3.90 8.89 7.25
N LEU A 122 3.60 7.85 8.02
CA LEU A 122 3.58 6.47 7.55
C LEU A 122 2.12 6.05 7.28
N SER A 123 1.87 5.49 6.11
CA SER A 123 0.56 4.94 5.76
C SER A 123 0.70 3.52 5.20
N HIS A 124 -0.33 2.71 5.47
CA HIS A 124 -0.45 1.35 4.96
C HIS A 124 -1.68 1.30 4.04
N HIS A 125 -1.61 0.55 2.95
CA HIS A 125 -2.75 0.28 2.08
C HIS A 125 -3.49 1.53 1.61
N VAL A 126 -2.85 2.24 0.72
CA VAL A 126 -3.42 3.42 0.09
C VAL A 126 -4.34 2.97 -1.04
N THR A 127 -5.45 3.67 -1.23
CA THR A 127 -6.34 3.50 -2.39
C THR A 127 -5.57 3.69 -3.70
N GLN A 128 -6.14 3.28 -4.82
CA GLN A 128 -5.50 3.43 -6.13
C GLN A 128 -5.17 4.90 -6.46
N GLU A 129 -6.01 5.81 -6.00
CA GLU A 129 -5.87 7.26 -6.17
C GLU A 129 -4.68 7.80 -5.37
N GLU A 130 -4.49 7.33 -4.14
CA GLU A 130 -3.36 7.75 -3.30
C GLU A 130 -2.01 7.20 -3.77
N ARG A 131 -1.97 6.07 -4.51
CA ARG A 131 -0.75 5.46 -5.07
C ARG A 131 -0.11 6.28 -6.18
N THR A 132 -0.92 6.94 -6.97
CA THR A 132 -0.50 7.86 -8.04
C THR A 132 -0.37 9.28 -7.53
N SER A 133 -0.76 9.54 -6.27
CA SER A 133 -0.73 10.86 -5.69
C SER A 133 0.71 11.37 -5.66
N GLU A 134 0.91 12.56 -6.18
CA GLU A 134 2.17 13.29 -6.12
C GLU A 134 2.64 13.57 -4.69
N GLN A 135 1.82 13.17 -3.71
CA GLN A 135 2.04 13.38 -2.28
C GLN A 135 2.92 12.31 -1.61
N THR A 136 3.22 11.18 -2.28
CA THR A 136 4.06 10.13 -1.69
C THR A 136 5.51 10.35 -2.07
N ASP A 137 6.39 10.50 -1.08
CA ASP A 137 7.82 10.69 -1.27
C ASP A 137 8.55 9.36 -1.43
N LEU A 138 8.25 8.42 -0.53
CA LEU A 138 8.91 7.12 -0.44
C LEU A 138 7.90 5.97 -0.40
N LEU A 139 8.33 4.81 -0.92
CA LEU A 139 7.59 3.55 -0.83
C LEU A 139 8.48 2.47 -0.23
N LEU A 140 7.92 1.66 0.66
CA LEU A 140 8.55 0.44 1.15
C LEU A 140 7.79 -0.76 0.59
N CYS A 141 8.45 -1.68 -0.10
CA CYS A 141 7.84 -2.90 -0.61
C CYS A 141 8.79 -4.09 -0.54
N CYS A 142 8.22 -5.30 -0.66
CA CYS A 142 8.97 -6.55 -0.71
C CYS A 142 8.68 -7.30 -2.01
N GLY A 143 9.71 -8.03 -2.51
CA GLY A 143 9.62 -8.87 -3.69
C GLY A 143 9.85 -8.12 -5.01
N GLN A 144 10.39 -8.86 -5.99
CA GLN A 144 10.77 -8.33 -7.30
C GLN A 144 9.57 -7.82 -8.11
N ASP A 145 8.43 -8.51 -8.02
CA ASP A 145 7.23 -8.16 -8.79
C ASP A 145 6.67 -6.81 -8.35
N ASN A 146 6.66 -6.55 -7.04
CA ASN A 146 6.23 -5.27 -6.49
C ASN A 146 7.15 -4.13 -6.90
N ARG A 147 8.47 -4.35 -6.80
CA ARG A 147 9.47 -3.40 -7.29
C ARG A 147 9.23 -3.06 -8.76
N ALA A 148 9.15 -4.09 -9.62
CA ALA A 148 8.97 -3.92 -11.06
C ALA A 148 7.68 -3.19 -11.42
N PHE A 149 6.61 -3.40 -10.65
CA PHE A 149 5.36 -2.67 -10.83
C PHE A 149 5.54 -1.16 -10.62
N PHE A 150 6.16 -0.75 -9.51
CA PHE A 150 6.36 0.67 -9.21
C PHE A 150 7.34 1.33 -10.18
N GLU A 151 8.42 0.65 -10.58
CA GLU A 151 9.37 1.19 -11.55
C GLU A 151 8.75 1.41 -12.94
N LYS A 152 7.85 0.50 -13.37
CA LYS A 152 7.08 0.66 -14.63
C LYS A 152 6.11 1.84 -14.60
N ALA A 153 5.59 2.19 -13.43
CA ALA A 153 4.65 3.31 -13.26
C ALA A 153 5.30 4.68 -13.42
N SER A 154 6.51 4.78 -13.96
CA SER A 154 7.34 5.96 -14.22
C SER A 154 7.51 6.94 -13.04
N GLY A 155 8.74 7.30 -12.76
CA GLY A 155 9.07 8.31 -11.74
C GLY A 155 9.61 7.77 -10.41
N TRP A 156 9.75 6.44 -10.26
CA TRP A 156 10.33 5.81 -9.09
C TRP A 156 11.73 5.26 -9.35
N VAL A 157 12.58 5.31 -8.33
CA VAL A 157 13.92 4.71 -8.28
C VAL A 157 13.95 3.84 -7.05
N SER A 158 14.41 2.60 -7.18
CA SER A 158 14.48 1.64 -6.08
C SER A 158 15.91 1.34 -5.64
N ARG A 159 16.06 1.03 -4.35
CA ARG A 159 17.26 0.41 -3.77
C ARG A 159 16.83 -0.80 -2.95
N GLU A 160 17.52 -1.91 -3.13
CA GLU A 160 17.39 -3.08 -2.25
C GLU A 160 18.08 -2.74 -0.93
N LEU A 161 17.31 -2.72 0.17
CA LEU A 161 17.86 -2.46 1.49
C LEU A 161 18.56 -3.71 2.05
N PHE A 162 17.85 -4.83 2.00
CA PHE A 162 18.35 -6.13 2.44
C PHE A 162 17.44 -7.26 1.94
N ARG A 163 17.77 -8.48 2.27
CA ARG A 163 16.91 -9.65 2.05
C ARG A 163 16.46 -10.17 3.41
N GLU A 164 15.16 -10.47 3.50
CA GLU A 164 14.56 -11.07 4.70
C GLU A 164 14.05 -12.48 4.41
N SER A 165 13.96 -13.30 5.46
CA SER A 165 13.30 -14.59 5.41
C SER A 165 11.90 -14.51 5.97
N LEU A 166 11.07 -15.46 5.56
CA LEU A 166 9.74 -15.67 6.12
C LEU A 166 9.77 -16.92 7.00
N CYS A 167 9.01 -16.90 8.07
CA CYS A 167 8.90 -18.01 9.01
C CYS A 167 7.44 -18.31 9.35
N LEU A 168 7.20 -19.49 9.87
CA LEU A 168 5.93 -19.92 10.43
C LEU A 168 5.81 -19.42 11.87
N LEU A 169 4.63 -18.96 12.24
CA LEU A 169 4.25 -18.64 13.62
C LEU A 169 3.12 -19.57 14.06
N ILE A 170 3.37 -20.30 15.14
CA ILE A 170 2.45 -21.32 15.68
C ILE A 170 2.36 -21.16 17.20
N SER A 171 1.16 -21.27 17.76
CA SER A 171 0.94 -21.27 19.19
C SER A 171 1.17 -22.66 19.78
N ARG A 172 1.77 -22.73 20.98
CA ARG A 172 1.82 -23.95 21.79
C ARG A 172 0.41 -24.48 22.09
N ARG A 173 -0.61 -23.64 22.13
CA ARG A 173 -2.01 -24.03 22.29
C ARG A 173 -2.59 -24.69 21.05
N TYR A 174 -2.04 -24.42 19.88
CA TYR A 174 -2.45 -25.04 18.62
C TYR A 174 -1.82 -26.42 18.45
N ARG A 175 -0.49 -26.48 18.60
CA ARG A 175 0.30 -27.71 18.51
C ARG A 175 1.62 -27.53 19.26
N GLU A 176 1.95 -28.52 20.11
CA GLU A 176 3.25 -28.57 20.75
C GLU A 176 4.29 -29.23 19.85
N TYR A 177 5.48 -28.67 19.88
CA TYR A 177 6.66 -29.22 19.22
C TYR A 177 7.80 -29.32 20.23
N PRO A 178 8.74 -30.29 20.06
CA PRO A 178 9.94 -30.37 20.89
C PRO A 178 10.68 -29.02 20.95
N GLU A 179 11.31 -28.72 22.08
CA GLU A 179 11.97 -27.42 22.27
C GLU A 179 13.14 -27.19 21.30
N ASP A 180 13.81 -28.25 20.86
CA ASP A 180 14.88 -28.26 19.87
C ASP A 180 14.38 -28.17 18.42
N CYS A 181 13.09 -28.29 18.19
CA CYS A 181 12.49 -28.11 16.87
C CYS A 181 12.50 -26.60 16.51
N THR A 182 13.27 -26.22 15.50
CA THR A 182 13.40 -24.82 15.05
C THR A 182 12.91 -24.61 13.61
N ALA A 183 12.56 -25.69 12.90
CA ALA A 183 12.15 -25.65 11.52
C ALA A 183 11.07 -26.67 11.20
N LEU A 184 10.18 -26.35 10.26
CA LEU A 184 9.06 -27.20 9.85
C LEU A 184 8.91 -27.14 8.31
N SER A 185 8.34 -28.21 7.74
CA SER A 185 7.90 -28.19 6.36
C SER A 185 6.48 -27.63 6.27
N LEU A 186 6.20 -26.77 5.31
CA LEU A 186 4.84 -26.30 5.02
C LEU A 186 3.91 -27.44 4.66
N SER A 187 4.42 -28.45 3.97
CA SER A 187 3.67 -29.63 3.58
C SER A 187 3.09 -30.42 4.77
N ASP A 188 3.71 -30.34 5.95
CA ASP A 188 3.21 -30.93 7.20
C ASP A 188 2.00 -30.18 7.77
N LEU A 189 1.77 -28.96 7.28
CA LEU A 189 0.68 -28.08 7.71
C LEU A 189 -0.46 -27.99 6.68
N ARG A 190 -0.51 -28.90 5.68
CA ARG A 190 -1.51 -28.87 4.60
C ARG A 190 -2.95 -28.91 5.06
N ASP A 191 -3.22 -29.57 6.19
CA ASP A 191 -4.55 -29.71 6.76
C ASP A 191 -4.86 -28.66 7.82
N ASP A 192 -3.87 -27.80 8.11
CA ASP A 192 -3.98 -26.75 9.13
C ASP A 192 -4.72 -25.51 8.59
N VAL A 193 -5.21 -24.71 9.52
CA VAL A 193 -5.93 -23.48 9.21
C VAL A 193 -4.94 -22.31 9.25
N PHE A 194 -4.94 -21.51 8.21
CA PHE A 194 -4.10 -20.31 8.11
C PHE A 194 -4.90 -19.03 8.30
N VAL A 195 -4.24 -18.02 8.85
CA VAL A 195 -4.65 -16.62 8.70
C VAL A 195 -3.67 -15.91 7.77
N SER A 196 -4.19 -15.04 6.93
CA SER A 196 -3.41 -14.43 5.88
C SER A 196 -3.65 -12.94 5.73
N PHE A 197 -2.81 -12.35 4.89
CA PHE A 197 -2.91 -10.94 4.53
C PHE A 197 -3.96 -10.76 3.44
N TRP A 198 -4.91 -9.84 3.66
CA TRP A 198 -5.89 -9.48 2.63
C TRP A 198 -5.30 -8.47 1.64
N SER A 199 -5.49 -8.72 0.35
CA SER A 199 -5.17 -7.78 -0.72
C SER A 199 -6.22 -7.82 -1.80
N ASP A 200 -6.67 -6.66 -2.23
CA ASP A 200 -7.55 -6.47 -3.39
C ASP A 200 -6.83 -6.67 -4.74
N ARG A 201 -5.54 -7.00 -4.70
CA ARG A 201 -4.70 -7.15 -5.89
C ARG A 201 -3.93 -8.46 -5.94
N PRO A 202 -4.05 -9.18 -7.07
CA PRO A 202 -3.32 -10.44 -7.26
C PRO A 202 -1.79 -10.30 -7.18
N MET A 203 -1.21 -9.13 -7.51
CA MET A 203 0.24 -8.94 -7.50
C MET A 203 0.82 -8.67 -6.10
N PHE A 204 0.00 -8.22 -5.15
CA PHE A 204 0.32 -8.24 -3.73
C PHE A 204 -0.21 -9.51 -3.08
N SER A 205 -0.50 -10.52 -3.92
CA SER A 205 -1.12 -11.75 -3.54
C SER A 205 -0.39 -12.37 -2.36
N ASP A 206 -1.20 -12.89 -1.51
CA ASP A 206 -0.91 -13.59 -0.31
C ASP A 206 0.34 -14.47 -0.44
N ILE A 207 1.38 -14.06 0.24
CA ILE A 207 2.62 -14.81 0.31
C ILE A 207 2.38 -16.22 0.87
N THR A 208 1.38 -16.37 1.75
CA THR A 208 0.94 -17.64 2.33
C THR A 208 0.47 -18.57 1.22
N PHE A 209 -0.41 -18.09 0.35
CA PHE A 209 -0.93 -18.89 -0.76
C PHE A 209 0.19 -19.35 -1.69
N ARG A 210 1.09 -18.45 -2.08
CA ARG A 210 2.20 -18.75 -2.98
C ARG A 210 3.19 -19.76 -2.39
N LEU A 211 3.55 -19.60 -1.12
CA LEU A 211 4.48 -20.53 -0.47
C LEU A 211 3.87 -21.91 -0.29
N CYS A 212 2.60 -22.00 0.13
CA CYS A 212 1.90 -23.26 0.25
C CYS A 212 1.71 -23.95 -1.12
N GLN A 213 1.41 -23.17 -2.18
CA GLN A 213 1.31 -23.71 -3.53
C GLN A 213 2.66 -24.27 -4.02
N ASN A 214 3.77 -23.58 -3.73
CA ASN A 214 5.11 -24.08 -4.04
C ASN A 214 5.45 -25.35 -3.24
N ALA A 215 4.92 -25.48 -2.02
CA ALA A 215 5.03 -26.69 -1.21
C ALA A 215 4.00 -27.79 -1.60
N GLY A 216 3.24 -27.60 -2.69
CA GLY A 216 2.38 -28.59 -3.31
C GLY A 216 0.96 -28.69 -2.74
N PHE A 217 0.44 -27.67 -2.06
CA PHE A 217 -0.94 -27.64 -1.56
C PHE A 217 -1.55 -26.23 -1.59
N VAL A 218 -2.89 -26.19 -1.48
CA VAL A 218 -3.66 -24.95 -1.33
C VAL A 218 -4.00 -24.76 0.14
N PRO A 219 -3.61 -23.65 0.78
CA PRO A 219 -3.88 -23.44 2.20
C PRO A 219 -5.36 -23.21 2.47
N ARG A 220 -5.84 -23.74 3.59
CA ARG A 220 -7.16 -23.43 4.12
C ARG A 220 -7.08 -22.10 4.89
N ILE A 221 -7.47 -21.00 4.27
CA ILE A 221 -7.45 -19.69 4.91
C ILE A 221 -8.80 -19.45 5.58
N ALA A 222 -8.80 -19.23 6.91
CA ALA A 222 -10.00 -18.93 7.68
C ALA A 222 -10.30 -17.43 7.74
N VAL A 223 -9.27 -16.60 7.79
CA VAL A 223 -9.39 -15.14 7.88
C VAL A 223 -8.29 -14.48 7.05
N GLU A 224 -8.71 -13.51 6.28
CA GLU A 224 -7.81 -12.58 5.58
C GLU A 224 -8.04 -11.16 6.13
N THR A 225 -6.97 -10.51 6.55
CA THR A 225 -7.04 -9.14 7.09
C THR A 225 -5.70 -8.43 6.97
N ASN A 226 -5.75 -7.10 6.92
CA ASN A 226 -4.59 -6.22 6.96
C ASN A 226 -4.15 -5.91 8.41
N ASP A 227 -4.98 -6.23 9.37
CA ASP A 227 -4.67 -6.02 10.78
C ASP A 227 -3.70 -7.11 11.27
N HIS A 228 -2.45 -6.71 11.48
CA HIS A 228 -1.40 -7.60 11.97
C HIS A 228 -1.69 -8.11 13.39
N PHE A 229 -2.17 -7.25 14.27
CA PHE A 229 -2.47 -7.64 15.65
C PHE A 229 -3.61 -8.65 15.73
N PHE A 230 -4.63 -8.48 14.88
CA PHE A 230 -5.71 -9.44 14.78
C PHE A 230 -5.19 -10.82 14.33
N LYS A 231 -4.33 -10.88 13.29
CA LYS A 231 -3.74 -12.14 12.82
C LYS A 231 -2.95 -12.83 13.92
N VAL A 232 -2.05 -12.10 14.57
CA VAL A 232 -1.24 -12.65 15.68
C VAL A 232 -2.11 -13.12 16.83
N GLY A 233 -3.17 -12.37 17.16
CA GLY A 233 -4.16 -12.77 18.17
C GLY A 233 -4.83 -14.09 17.85
N MET A 234 -5.27 -14.30 16.60
CA MET A 234 -5.86 -15.58 16.14
C MET A 234 -4.89 -16.77 16.33
N VAL A 235 -3.62 -16.55 16.00
CA VAL A 235 -2.57 -17.58 16.24
C VAL A 235 -2.34 -17.80 17.73
N GLY A 236 -2.29 -16.73 18.53
CA GLY A 236 -2.13 -16.78 19.99
C GLY A 236 -3.24 -17.57 20.69
N GLU A 237 -4.48 -17.43 20.21
CA GLU A 237 -5.62 -18.23 20.69
C GLU A 237 -5.60 -19.70 20.23
N GLY A 238 -4.57 -20.12 19.51
CA GLY A 238 -4.46 -21.49 19.00
C GLY A 238 -5.56 -21.84 17.99
N ARG A 239 -5.92 -20.91 17.11
CA ARG A 239 -7.00 -21.12 16.12
C ARG A 239 -6.49 -21.27 14.70
N ALA A 240 -5.26 -20.84 14.44
CA ALA A 240 -4.64 -20.87 13.13
C ALA A 240 -3.11 -20.81 13.24
N VAL A 241 -2.46 -20.98 12.11
CA VAL A 241 -1.03 -20.70 11.89
C VAL A 241 -0.88 -19.53 10.94
N MET A 242 0.27 -18.87 10.93
CA MET A 242 0.55 -17.81 9.96
C MET A 242 2.00 -17.82 9.48
N ILE A 243 2.22 -17.22 8.31
CA ILE A 243 3.54 -16.91 7.80
C ILE A 243 3.78 -15.41 8.02
N LEU A 244 4.94 -15.08 8.59
CA LEU A 244 5.32 -13.68 8.85
C LEU A 244 6.81 -13.47 8.55
N PRO A 245 7.22 -12.20 8.29
CA PRO A 245 8.63 -11.85 8.13
C PRO A 245 9.42 -12.03 9.42
N GLU A 246 10.66 -12.47 9.29
CA GLU A 246 11.58 -12.68 10.41
C GLU A 246 11.79 -11.40 11.23
N CYS A 247 11.81 -10.22 10.58
CA CYS A 247 11.91 -8.92 11.26
C CYS A 247 10.78 -8.63 12.25
N CYS A 248 9.64 -9.33 12.15
CA CYS A 248 8.50 -9.18 13.05
C CYS A 248 8.51 -10.20 14.22
N VAL A 249 9.37 -11.22 14.18
CA VAL A 249 9.33 -12.33 15.13
C VAL A 249 9.59 -11.86 16.55
N GLU A 250 10.68 -11.16 16.77
CA GLU A 250 11.10 -10.76 18.14
C GLU A 250 10.03 -9.92 18.83
N SER A 251 9.49 -8.91 18.15
CA SER A 251 8.44 -8.06 18.70
C SER A 251 7.15 -8.83 18.96
N THR A 252 6.82 -9.79 18.09
CA THR A 252 5.63 -10.64 18.23
C THR A 252 5.76 -11.58 19.44
N LEU A 253 6.89 -12.26 19.59
CA LEU A 253 7.12 -13.20 20.70
C LEU A 253 7.20 -12.49 22.05
N ARG A 254 7.66 -11.25 22.10
CA ARG A 254 7.61 -10.43 23.34
C ARG A 254 6.17 -10.18 23.82
N LEU A 255 5.23 -9.97 22.89
CA LEU A 255 3.82 -9.71 23.21
C LEU A 255 3.03 -11.01 23.46
N TYR A 256 3.43 -12.11 22.82
CA TYR A 256 2.75 -13.40 22.89
C TYR A 256 3.75 -14.53 23.19
N PRO A 257 4.11 -14.75 24.45
CA PRO A 257 5.16 -15.73 24.83
C PRO A 257 4.81 -17.20 24.51
N ASP A 258 3.54 -17.51 24.33
CA ASP A 258 3.07 -18.85 23.94
C ASP A 258 3.29 -19.16 22.45
N LEU A 259 3.71 -18.18 21.65
CA LEU A 259 4.01 -18.38 20.24
C LEU A 259 5.43 -18.87 20.03
N ARG A 260 5.61 -19.63 18.98
CA ARG A 260 6.91 -20.08 18.47
C ARG A 260 7.04 -19.76 16.99
N ALA A 261 8.22 -19.35 16.59
CA ALA A 261 8.57 -19.15 15.19
C ALA A 261 9.43 -20.32 14.70
N PHE A 262 9.18 -20.76 13.47
CA PHE A 262 9.89 -21.88 12.84
C PHE A 262 10.34 -21.46 11.44
N SER A 263 11.57 -21.81 11.08
CA SER A 263 12.03 -21.71 9.71
C SER A 263 11.24 -22.68 8.81
N ILE A 264 11.07 -22.34 7.54
CA ILE A 264 10.37 -23.16 6.55
C ILE A 264 11.40 -23.93 5.74
N LEU A 265 11.26 -25.26 5.65
CA LEU A 265 12.25 -26.16 5.02
C LEU A 265 12.02 -26.40 3.52
N ASP A 266 10.76 -26.42 3.08
CA ASP A 266 10.34 -26.90 1.76
C ASP A 266 9.85 -25.79 0.82
N ALA A 267 10.22 -24.52 1.08
CA ALA A 267 9.95 -23.40 0.21
C ALA A 267 11.08 -22.35 0.27
N ASP A 268 11.28 -21.60 -0.82
CA ASP A 268 12.14 -20.42 -0.82
C ASP A 268 11.40 -19.27 -0.12
N THR A 269 11.84 -18.95 1.07
CA THR A 269 11.25 -17.93 1.94
C THR A 269 11.96 -16.58 1.82
N THR A 270 13.08 -16.53 1.10
CA THR A 270 13.89 -15.33 0.99
C THR A 270 13.29 -14.34 0.00
N ARG A 271 13.14 -13.11 0.42
CA ARG A 271 12.65 -12.03 -0.45
C ARG A 271 13.43 -10.73 -0.23
N PRO A 272 13.68 -9.96 -1.29
CA PRO A 272 14.29 -8.64 -1.17
C PRO A 272 13.28 -7.62 -0.61
N VAL A 273 13.79 -6.70 0.20
CA VAL A 273 13.10 -5.52 0.71
C VAL A 273 13.62 -4.31 -0.03
N TYR A 274 12.73 -3.54 -0.61
CA TYR A 274 13.06 -2.35 -1.38
C TYR A 274 12.49 -1.09 -0.74
N LEU A 275 13.33 -0.07 -0.66
CA LEU A 275 12.87 1.31 -0.53
C LEU A 275 12.88 1.94 -1.93
N LEU A 276 11.82 2.67 -2.26
CA LEU A 276 11.71 3.41 -3.50
C LEU A 276 11.50 4.89 -3.18
N ARG A 277 12.09 5.75 -3.99
CA ARG A 277 11.87 7.19 -3.96
C ARG A 277 11.37 7.71 -5.29
N ARG A 278 10.71 8.84 -5.27
CA ARG A 278 10.46 9.62 -6.49
C ARG A 278 11.78 10.08 -7.10
N LYS A 279 11.77 10.36 -8.41
CA LYS A 279 12.91 11.02 -9.06
C LYS A 279 13.21 12.34 -8.34
N LYS A 280 14.47 12.72 -8.28
CA LYS A 280 15.02 13.83 -7.49
C LYS A 280 14.24 15.15 -7.61
N ASN A 281 13.82 15.52 -8.81
CA ASN A 281 13.05 16.75 -9.07
C ASN A 281 11.62 16.77 -8.51
N LEU A 282 11.17 15.67 -7.90
CA LEU A 282 9.83 15.51 -7.32
C LEU A 282 9.87 15.26 -5.80
N LEU A 283 11.06 15.32 -5.18
CA LEU A 283 11.27 15.10 -3.75
C LEU A 283 11.57 16.40 -3.02
N SER A 284 11.09 16.49 -1.78
CA SER A 284 11.57 17.51 -0.85
C SER A 284 13.00 17.20 -0.38
N GLU A 285 13.75 18.24 0.05
CA GLU A 285 15.08 18.06 0.64
C GLU A 285 15.03 17.11 1.84
N ALA A 286 14.04 17.24 2.72
CA ALA A 286 13.86 16.36 3.87
C ALA A 286 13.65 14.89 3.46
N ALA A 287 12.88 14.65 2.40
CA ALA A 287 12.66 13.28 1.92
C ALA A 287 13.92 12.67 1.29
N LEU A 288 14.73 13.48 0.60
CA LEU A 288 16.00 13.04 0.03
C LEU A 288 17.04 12.80 1.14
N ASP A 289 17.09 13.65 2.15
CA ASP A 289 17.95 13.48 3.31
C ASP A 289 17.60 12.20 4.07
N PHE A 290 16.32 11.97 4.36
CA PHE A 290 15.86 10.73 5.01
C PHE A 290 16.11 9.47 4.13
N TRP A 291 16.01 9.59 2.81
CA TRP A 291 16.38 8.51 1.90
C TRP A 291 17.84 8.11 2.09
N ASN A 292 18.76 9.05 2.02
CA ASN A 292 20.18 8.80 2.18
C ASN A 292 20.51 8.29 3.59
N PHE A 293 19.92 8.91 4.62
CA PHE A 293 20.03 8.44 6.00
C PHE A 293 19.60 6.96 6.14
N THR A 294 18.48 6.59 5.52
CA THR A 294 18.00 5.21 5.56
C THR A 294 18.96 4.25 4.83
N LEU A 295 19.52 4.65 3.68
CA LEU A 295 20.51 3.83 2.98
C LEU A 295 21.75 3.59 3.87
N GLU A 296 22.30 4.64 4.47
CA GLU A 296 23.44 4.54 5.40
C GLU A 296 23.11 3.67 6.62
N HIS A 297 21.92 3.80 7.18
CA HIS A 297 21.45 2.98 8.30
C HIS A 297 21.46 1.48 7.98
N TYR A 298 21.19 1.12 6.72
CA TYR A 298 21.27 -0.26 6.22
C TYR A 298 22.63 -0.61 5.60
N GLY A 299 23.66 0.22 5.80
CA GLY A 299 25.03 -0.04 5.31
C GLY A 299 25.20 0.11 3.80
N LEU A 300 24.31 0.85 3.15
CA LEU A 300 24.39 1.14 1.71
C LEU A 300 24.97 2.53 1.47
N GLU A 301 25.64 2.70 0.32
CA GLU A 301 26.13 4.00 -0.08
C GLU A 301 24.95 4.92 -0.43
N PRO A 302 24.93 6.16 0.08
CA PRO A 302 23.94 7.16 -0.28
C PRO A 302 24.01 7.49 -1.78
N ASP A 303 22.93 7.96 -2.35
CA ASP A 303 22.91 8.41 -3.74
C ASP A 303 23.74 9.72 -3.84
N ALA A 304 24.59 9.79 -4.85
CA ALA A 304 25.38 11.00 -5.11
C ALA A 304 24.47 12.20 -5.34
N TRP A 305 24.86 13.35 -4.78
CA TRP A 305 24.23 14.63 -5.04
C TRP A 305 24.75 15.15 -6.38
N ASP A 306 24.01 14.87 -7.49
CA ASP A 306 24.25 15.52 -8.77
C ASP A 306 23.43 16.80 -8.92
#